data_7ca85f6467e48a0ef9c95c8044b39b7e
#
_entry.id   7ca85f6467e48a0ef9c95c8044b39b7e
#
_cell.length_a   1.000
_cell.length_b   1.000
_cell.length_c   1.000
_cell.angle_alpha   90.00
_cell.angle_beta   90.00
_cell.angle_gamma   90.00
#
_symmetry.space_group_name_H-M   'P 1'
#
loop_
_entity.id
_entity.type
_entity.pdbx_description
1 polymer ?
#
loop_
_entity_poly.entity_id
_entity_poly.type
_entity_poly.pdbx_seq_one_letter_code
_entity_poly.pdbx_strand_id
1 'polypeptide(L)'
;MLAINGGTPVLKKSFNSGKGLFPPVHVVGKEEIAAATRVIKRGPLSGFVGTNGPRFFGGPEVQAFEKEFTKKFKVKYAVSCNSATSALHMAIVALGIGPGDEVIVPPYTMAASVTAVLLNGAVPIFADIDPRTFCIDPKSVEKRITKRTKAIMAVNLMGQGPDYGTLLPLARKHGLKIIEDNAQSPGAKWRGRYLGTVGDIGVFSLNIHKIMQTGEGGVLVTNNKKYALRARLSRNHGESVVDQMPHYSEGPMLGNNYRMAEVVAAMARAQLKRLDFLIRKRRALVARLTKAIKDIPGITPPYTPPGNFNVTYYFAMLIDEKKLGISRNKLLDAMAAEGFDDMSRGYVKPLYLMRLFKERKAFNNTHFPFDYDGMSQQYAEGACPVTERLWRKEFTFTEVCQYPYTARHVDLFVKALKKVVAHKDELK
;
A
#
# COMPACT_ATOMS: atom_id res chain seq x y z
N MET A 1 29.38 5.37 -25.73
CA MET A 1 28.16 4.97 -26.51
C MET A 1 27.22 4.19 -25.61
N LEU A 2 25.93 4.52 -25.63
CA LEU A 2 24.89 3.84 -24.91
C LEU A 2 24.53 2.49 -25.54
N ALA A 3 24.03 1.54 -24.73
CA ALA A 3 23.61 0.23 -25.21
C ALA A 3 22.43 0.32 -26.21
N ILE A 4 21.53 1.29 -26.02
CA ILE A 4 20.41 1.56 -26.95
C ILE A 4 20.90 1.92 -28.36
N ASN A 5 22.13 2.42 -28.51
CA ASN A 5 22.79 2.79 -29.77
C ASN A 5 23.90 1.80 -30.18
N GLY A 6 23.84 0.56 -29.70
CA GLY A 6 24.78 -0.50 -30.03
C GLY A 6 26.03 -0.60 -29.14
N GLY A 7 26.10 0.19 -28.06
CA GLY A 7 27.17 0.06 -27.05
C GLY A 7 27.00 -1.17 -26.16
N THR A 8 28.01 -1.47 -25.35
CA THR A 8 27.96 -2.60 -24.42
C THR A 8 27.11 -2.27 -23.21
N PRO A 9 26.06 -3.06 -22.88
CA PRO A 9 25.25 -2.83 -21.71
C PRO A 9 25.99 -3.09 -20.40
N VAL A 10 25.59 -2.44 -19.32
CA VAL A 10 26.14 -2.66 -17.97
C VAL A 10 25.76 -4.05 -17.46
N LEU A 11 24.55 -4.51 -17.74
CA LEU A 11 24.10 -5.88 -17.46
C LEU A 11 23.90 -6.65 -18.77
N LYS A 12 24.58 -7.79 -18.92
CA LYS A 12 24.39 -8.69 -20.09
C LYS A 12 23.01 -9.38 -20.10
N LYS A 13 22.37 -9.53 -18.94
CA LYS A 13 21.01 -10.08 -18.77
C LYS A 13 20.18 -9.04 -18.03
N SER A 14 18.95 -8.81 -18.48
CA SER A 14 18.10 -7.80 -17.87
C SER A 14 17.73 -8.13 -16.43
N PHE A 15 17.43 -7.10 -15.65
CA PHE A 15 17.02 -7.17 -14.24
C PHE A 15 15.80 -8.10 -14.07
N ASN A 16 14.75 -7.91 -14.88
CA ASN A 16 13.51 -8.69 -14.82
C ASN A 16 13.62 -10.11 -15.41
N SER A 17 14.76 -10.48 -16.01
CA SER A 17 14.92 -11.83 -16.55
C SER A 17 14.83 -12.94 -15.49
N GLY A 18 14.97 -12.60 -14.21
CA GLY A 18 15.07 -13.55 -13.12
C GLY A 18 16.30 -14.46 -13.17
N LYS A 19 17.23 -14.17 -14.09
CA LYS A 19 18.47 -14.93 -14.34
C LYS A 19 19.68 -14.01 -14.18
N GLY A 20 20.77 -14.55 -13.68
CA GLY A 20 22.01 -13.78 -13.52
C GLY A 20 22.17 -13.14 -12.15
N LEU A 21 22.63 -11.87 -12.11
CA LEU A 21 22.95 -11.18 -10.85
C LEU A 21 21.73 -10.73 -10.04
N PHE A 22 20.56 -10.61 -10.66
CA PHE A 22 19.33 -10.15 -10.02
C PHE A 22 18.32 -11.31 -9.96
N PRO A 23 18.40 -12.19 -8.94
CA PRO A 23 17.39 -13.23 -8.75
C PRO A 23 16.05 -12.60 -8.37
N PRO A 24 14.92 -13.30 -8.58
CA PRO A 24 13.63 -12.85 -8.09
C PRO A 24 13.68 -12.51 -6.59
N VAL A 25 12.96 -11.47 -6.17
CA VAL A 25 12.87 -11.11 -4.76
C VAL A 25 12.21 -12.26 -3.99
N HIS A 26 12.97 -12.87 -3.08
CA HIS A 26 12.53 -14.02 -2.31
C HIS A 26 12.84 -13.82 -0.83
N VAL A 27 11.81 -13.57 -0.04
CA VAL A 27 11.94 -13.34 1.42
C VAL A 27 11.45 -14.52 2.28
N VAL A 28 10.88 -15.56 1.64
CA VAL A 28 10.47 -16.80 2.30
C VAL A 28 11.70 -17.71 2.46
N GLY A 29 11.90 -18.28 3.64
CA GLY A 29 13.06 -19.08 3.96
C GLY A 29 12.75 -20.26 4.88
N LYS A 30 13.78 -20.73 5.60
CA LYS A 30 13.69 -21.90 6.48
C LYS A 30 12.64 -21.74 7.57
N GLU A 31 12.48 -20.54 8.10
CA GLU A 31 11.54 -20.23 9.18
C GLU A 31 10.09 -20.39 8.73
N GLU A 32 9.75 -19.89 7.55
CA GLU A 32 8.42 -19.99 6.97
C GLU A 32 8.11 -21.44 6.55
N ILE A 33 9.09 -22.14 5.95
CA ILE A 33 8.95 -23.57 5.60
C ILE A 33 8.67 -24.40 6.85
N ALA A 34 9.46 -24.20 7.92
CA ALA A 34 9.26 -24.93 9.19
C ALA A 34 7.90 -24.61 9.81
N ALA A 35 7.45 -23.34 9.78
CA ALA A 35 6.17 -22.93 10.30
C ALA A 35 4.99 -23.56 9.52
N ALA A 36 5.03 -23.54 8.20
CA ALA A 36 4.02 -24.16 7.35
C ALA A 36 3.97 -25.68 7.55
N THR A 37 5.13 -26.34 7.55
CA THR A 37 5.24 -27.80 7.75
C THR A 37 4.65 -28.22 9.09
N ARG A 38 4.91 -27.46 10.16
CA ARG A 38 4.34 -27.75 11.51
C ARG A 38 2.81 -27.73 11.48
N VAL A 39 2.19 -26.76 10.81
CA VAL A 39 0.74 -26.64 10.72
C VAL A 39 0.15 -27.78 9.88
N ILE A 40 0.77 -28.07 8.72
CA ILE A 40 0.32 -29.15 7.84
C ILE A 40 0.35 -30.51 8.58
N LYS A 41 1.45 -30.81 9.30
CA LYS A 41 1.58 -32.04 10.09
C LYS A 41 0.58 -32.14 11.24
N ARG A 42 0.15 -31.00 11.82
CA ARG A 42 -0.88 -30.96 12.88
C ARG A 42 -2.28 -31.31 12.35
N GLY A 43 -2.57 -31.07 11.08
CA GLY A 43 -3.79 -31.42 10.37
C GLY A 43 -4.79 -30.27 10.18
N PRO A 44 -5.40 -29.65 11.22
CA PRO A 44 -6.39 -28.58 11.01
C PRO A 44 -5.79 -27.33 10.36
N LEU A 45 -6.21 -27.01 9.13
CA LEU A 45 -5.73 -25.85 8.35
C LEU A 45 -6.59 -24.61 8.55
N SER A 46 -7.75 -24.73 9.21
CA SER A 46 -8.59 -23.62 9.65
C SER A 46 -9.20 -23.95 11.02
N GLY A 47 -9.25 -22.95 11.90
CA GLY A 47 -9.89 -23.06 13.20
C GLY A 47 -11.19 -22.26 13.32
N PHE A 48 -11.63 -21.60 12.25
CA PHE A 48 -12.82 -20.78 12.27
C PHE A 48 -14.13 -21.59 12.22
N VAL A 49 -15.13 -21.10 12.97
CA VAL A 49 -16.53 -21.49 12.82
C VAL A 49 -17.40 -20.23 12.76
N GLY A 50 -18.53 -20.30 12.04
CA GLY A 50 -19.49 -19.20 11.88
C GLY A 50 -20.53 -19.15 13.00
N THR A 51 -20.15 -19.42 14.26
CA THR A 51 -21.01 -19.36 15.45
C THR A 51 -20.32 -18.60 16.57
N ASN A 52 -21.09 -18.03 17.48
CA ASN A 52 -20.55 -17.35 18.64
C ASN A 52 -19.76 -18.33 19.54
N GLY A 53 -18.56 -17.97 19.93
CA GLY A 53 -17.69 -18.76 20.79
C GLY A 53 -16.19 -18.60 20.47
N PRO A 54 -15.31 -19.32 21.16
CA PRO A 54 -13.85 -19.17 21.01
C PRO A 54 -13.34 -19.41 19.58
N ARG A 55 -13.94 -20.34 18.84
CA ARG A 55 -13.57 -20.67 17.46
C ARG A 55 -14.03 -19.63 16.43
N PHE A 56 -14.88 -18.66 16.80
CA PHE A 56 -15.21 -17.53 15.97
C PHE A 56 -13.97 -16.66 15.67
N PHE A 57 -12.99 -16.66 16.55
CA PHE A 57 -11.75 -15.90 16.45
C PHE A 57 -10.64 -16.61 15.64
N GLY A 58 -10.88 -17.80 15.14
CA GLY A 58 -9.90 -18.58 14.40
C GLY A 58 -9.14 -19.59 15.28
N GLY A 59 -8.21 -20.31 14.67
CA GLY A 59 -7.39 -21.31 15.35
C GLY A 59 -6.14 -20.69 16.02
N PRO A 60 -5.28 -21.55 16.58
CA PRO A 60 -4.16 -21.11 17.43
C PRO A 60 -3.11 -20.27 16.69
N GLU A 61 -2.81 -20.53 15.42
CA GLU A 61 -1.83 -19.72 14.68
C GLU A 61 -2.38 -18.33 14.34
N VAL A 62 -3.66 -18.25 13.96
CA VAL A 62 -4.37 -16.98 13.71
C VAL A 62 -4.39 -16.13 14.97
N GLN A 63 -4.81 -16.68 16.11
CA GLN A 63 -4.89 -15.95 17.37
C GLN A 63 -3.50 -15.54 17.87
N ALA A 64 -2.49 -16.39 17.74
CA ALA A 64 -1.11 -16.09 18.10
C ALA A 64 -0.53 -14.98 17.19
N PHE A 65 -0.79 -15.02 15.89
CA PHE A 65 -0.37 -13.98 14.95
C PHE A 65 -0.99 -12.62 15.30
N GLU A 66 -2.31 -12.56 15.53
CA GLU A 66 -3.00 -11.33 15.94
C GLU A 66 -2.40 -10.75 17.24
N LYS A 67 -2.13 -11.59 18.24
CA LYS A 67 -1.49 -11.20 19.50
C LYS A 67 -0.07 -10.69 19.29
N GLU A 68 0.76 -11.36 18.49
CA GLU A 68 2.12 -10.92 18.17
C GLU A 68 2.11 -9.61 17.39
N PHE A 69 1.15 -9.44 16.47
CA PHE A 69 0.97 -8.21 15.69
C PHE A 69 0.59 -7.03 16.58
N THR A 70 -0.34 -7.19 17.53
CA THR A 70 -0.70 -6.12 18.48
C THR A 70 0.50 -5.69 19.34
N LYS A 71 1.31 -6.64 19.79
CA LYS A 71 2.54 -6.36 20.54
C LYS A 71 3.56 -5.58 19.70
N LYS A 72 3.77 -6.00 18.44
CA LYS A 72 4.74 -5.37 17.53
C LYS A 72 4.37 -3.93 17.22
N PHE A 73 3.12 -3.67 16.87
CA PHE A 73 2.66 -2.35 16.43
C PHE A 73 2.07 -1.49 17.54
N LYS A 74 2.03 -1.99 18.80
CA LYS A 74 1.54 -1.28 19.99
C LYS A 74 0.08 -0.81 19.83
N VAL A 75 -0.79 -1.70 19.36
CA VAL A 75 -2.24 -1.50 19.22
C VAL A 75 -3.02 -2.47 20.09
N LYS A 76 -4.29 -2.17 20.39
CA LYS A 76 -5.12 -3.02 21.25
C LYS A 76 -5.68 -4.24 20.51
N TYR A 77 -6.02 -4.09 19.23
CA TYR A 77 -6.70 -5.13 18.46
C TYR A 77 -6.06 -5.28 17.09
N ALA A 78 -5.92 -6.52 16.64
CA ALA A 78 -5.60 -6.93 15.29
C ALA A 78 -6.63 -7.97 14.83
N VAL A 79 -6.99 -7.92 13.56
CA VAL A 79 -7.92 -8.85 12.91
C VAL A 79 -7.29 -9.26 11.59
N SER A 80 -6.78 -10.48 11.53
CA SER A 80 -6.16 -11.03 10.33
C SER A 80 -7.21 -11.50 9.32
N CYS A 81 -6.90 -11.42 8.04
CA CYS A 81 -7.79 -11.82 6.94
C CYS A 81 -7.00 -12.28 5.71
N ASN A 82 -7.72 -12.71 4.67
CA ASN A 82 -7.14 -13.30 3.47
C ASN A 82 -6.45 -12.29 2.52
N SER A 83 -6.70 -10.98 2.67
CA SER A 83 -6.04 -9.95 1.86
C SER A 83 -6.17 -8.56 2.49
N ALA A 84 -5.30 -7.61 2.10
CA ALA A 84 -5.46 -6.20 2.48
C ALA A 84 -6.72 -5.57 1.87
N THR A 85 -7.16 -5.99 0.69
CA THR A 85 -8.40 -5.53 0.07
C THR A 85 -9.60 -5.87 0.96
N SER A 86 -9.65 -7.11 1.47
CA SER A 86 -10.65 -7.52 2.45
C SER A 86 -10.55 -6.72 3.76
N ALA A 87 -9.32 -6.45 4.23
CA ALA A 87 -9.12 -5.63 5.43
C ALA A 87 -9.61 -4.18 5.26
N LEU A 88 -9.41 -3.58 4.08
CA LEU A 88 -9.95 -2.26 3.73
C LEU A 88 -11.49 -2.29 3.70
N HIS A 89 -12.09 -3.31 3.09
CA HIS A 89 -13.56 -3.48 3.11
C HIS A 89 -14.07 -3.65 4.55
N MET A 90 -13.43 -4.51 5.36
CA MET A 90 -13.77 -4.64 6.78
C MET A 90 -13.64 -3.31 7.54
N ALA A 91 -12.71 -2.43 7.17
CA ALA A 91 -12.56 -1.10 7.78
C ALA A 91 -13.76 -0.19 7.44
N ILE A 92 -14.21 -0.17 6.19
CA ILE A 92 -15.40 0.55 5.74
C ILE A 92 -16.64 0.06 6.49
N VAL A 93 -16.85 -1.26 6.55
CA VAL A 93 -17.97 -1.90 7.30
C VAL A 93 -17.87 -1.59 8.80
N ALA A 94 -16.68 -1.65 9.39
CA ALA A 94 -16.48 -1.39 10.83
C ALA A 94 -16.83 0.05 11.22
N LEU A 95 -16.60 1.01 10.33
CA LEU A 95 -16.98 2.40 10.52
C LEU A 95 -18.47 2.69 10.26
N GLY A 96 -19.24 1.73 9.72
CA GLY A 96 -20.63 1.90 9.37
C GLY A 96 -20.85 2.78 8.13
N ILE A 97 -19.86 2.86 7.26
CA ILE A 97 -19.91 3.63 6.01
C ILE A 97 -20.64 2.80 4.95
N GLY A 98 -21.61 3.39 4.25
CA GLY A 98 -22.47 2.70 3.29
C GLY A 98 -23.05 3.59 2.20
N PRO A 99 -24.18 3.16 1.60
CA PRO A 99 -24.85 3.91 0.53
C PRO A 99 -25.14 5.36 0.89
N GLY A 100 -24.78 6.29 0.01
CA GLY A 100 -24.94 7.73 0.22
C GLY A 100 -23.78 8.42 0.96
N ASP A 101 -22.88 7.66 1.58
CA ASP A 101 -21.67 8.20 2.23
C ASP A 101 -20.53 8.40 1.25
N GLU A 102 -19.64 9.31 1.60
CA GLU A 102 -18.42 9.61 0.83
C GLU A 102 -17.17 9.29 1.64
N VAL A 103 -16.14 8.76 0.95
CA VAL A 103 -14.80 8.56 1.49
C VAL A 103 -13.79 9.29 0.61
N ILE A 104 -13.01 10.20 1.18
CA ILE A 104 -11.95 10.91 0.46
C ILE A 104 -10.73 9.99 0.32
N VAL A 105 -10.25 9.79 -0.92
CA VAL A 105 -9.19 8.84 -1.27
C VAL A 105 -8.16 9.51 -2.18
N PRO A 106 -6.84 9.24 -2.07
CA PRO A 106 -5.88 9.70 -3.07
C PRO A 106 -6.06 8.92 -4.38
N PRO A 107 -5.91 9.57 -5.55
CA PRO A 107 -6.04 8.88 -6.85
C PRO A 107 -4.80 8.07 -7.25
N TYR A 108 -3.68 8.22 -6.55
CA TYR A 108 -2.38 7.61 -6.89
C TYR A 108 -2.09 6.44 -5.96
N THR A 109 -2.92 5.41 -6.04
CA THR A 109 -2.83 4.20 -5.20
C THR A 109 -3.33 2.97 -5.95
N MET A 110 -3.13 1.79 -5.37
CA MET A 110 -3.75 0.55 -5.84
C MET A 110 -5.29 0.67 -5.80
N ALA A 111 -5.99 0.12 -6.80
CA ALA A 111 -7.45 0.18 -6.88
C ALA A 111 -8.17 -0.38 -5.63
N ALA A 112 -7.53 -1.25 -4.85
CA ALA A 112 -8.08 -1.81 -3.61
C ALA A 112 -8.62 -0.74 -2.64
N SER A 113 -7.95 0.43 -2.54
CA SER A 113 -8.38 1.53 -1.66
C SER A 113 -9.75 2.08 -2.05
N VAL A 114 -10.09 2.13 -3.35
CA VAL A 114 -11.41 2.59 -3.82
C VAL A 114 -12.41 1.44 -3.96
N THR A 115 -11.94 0.23 -4.31
CA THR A 115 -12.79 -0.96 -4.40
C THR A 115 -13.49 -1.24 -3.08
N ALA A 116 -12.77 -1.12 -1.97
CA ALA A 116 -13.33 -1.30 -0.62
C ALA A 116 -14.50 -0.33 -0.33
N VAL A 117 -14.40 0.91 -0.81
CA VAL A 117 -15.45 1.93 -0.67
C VAL A 117 -16.68 1.56 -1.50
N LEU A 118 -16.45 1.24 -2.79
CA LEU A 118 -17.52 0.90 -3.73
C LEU A 118 -18.26 -0.38 -3.34
N LEU A 119 -17.56 -1.41 -2.84
CA LEU A 119 -18.18 -2.67 -2.42
C LEU A 119 -19.22 -2.49 -1.30
N ASN A 120 -19.09 -1.44 -0.51
CA ASN A 120 -20.08 -1.10 0.53
C ASN A 120 -21.10 -0.04 0.09
N GLY A 121 -21.16 0.29 -1.21
CA GLY A 121 -22.10 1.25 -1.79
C GLY A 121 -21.79 2.71 -1.46
N ALA A 122 -20.62 3.02 -0.90
CA ALA A 122 -20.16 4.37 -0.67
C ALA A 122 -19.39 4.92 -1.88
N VAL A 123 -19.19 6.23 -1.96
CA VAL A 123 -18.60 6.90 -3.10
C VAL A 123 -17.19 7.41 -2.76
N PRO A 124 -16.16 7.00 -3.52
CA PRO A 124 -14.82 7.55 -3.37
C PRO A 124 -14.74 8.95 -4.00
N ILE A 125 -14.30 9.93 -3.20
CA ILE A 125 -14.04 11.30 -3.60
C ILE A 125 -12.52 11.51 -3.68
N PHE A 126 -12.00 11.90 -4.84
CA PHE A 126 -10.56 12.01 -5.01
C PHE A 126 -10.01 13.36 -4.57
N ALA A 127 -8.98 13.32 -3.73
CA ALA A 127 -8.16 14.46 -3.36
C ALA A 127 -6.72 14.26 -3.82
N ASP A 128 -6.09 15.30 -4.35
CA ASP A 128 -4.74 15.25 -4.90
C ASP A 128 -3.68 14.95 -3.83
N ILE A 129 -2.45 14.73 -4.24
CA ILE A 129 -1.34 14.28 -3.41
C ILE A 129 -0.25 15.35 -3.26
N ASP A 130 0.55 15.26 -2.20
CA ASP A 130 1.80 16.00 -2.08
C ASP A 130 2.84 15.42 -3.06
N PRO A 131 3.49 16.27 -3.89
CA PRO A 131 4.40 15.79 -4.94
C PRO A 131 5.69 15.15 -4.42
N ARG A 132 6.04 15.32 -3.15
CA ARG A 132 7.29 14.79 -2.56
C ARG A 132 7.06 13.50 -1.79
N THR A 133 5.92 13.39 -1.10
CA THR A 133 5.58 12.21 -0.31
C THR A 133 4.71 11.23 -1.08
N PHE A 134 4.04 11.66 -2.14
CA PHE A 134 3.07 10.92 -2.94
C PHE A 134 1.82 10.50 -2.15
N CYS A 135 1.68 10.96 -0.93
CA CYS A 135 0.54 10.72 -0.07
C CYS A 135 -0.49 11.84 -0.21
N ILE A 136 -1.72 11.59 0.23
CA ILE A 136 -2.82 12.56 0.14
C ILE A 136 -2.44 13.92 0.74
N ASP A 137 -2.76 15.01 0.06
CA ASP A 137 -2.51 16.38 0.51
C ASP A 137 -3.68 16.87 1.38
N PRO A 138 -3.47 17.21 2.66
CA PRO A 138 -4.51 17.73 3.53
C PRO A 138 -5.24 18.98 2.98
N LYS A 139 -4.53 19.84 2.22
CA LYS A 139 -5.16 21.02 1.59
C LYS A 139 -6.13 20.62 0.48
N SER A 140 -5.81 19.55 -0.25
CA SER A 140 -6.71 19.01 -1.25
C SER A 140 -7.89 18.29 -0.60
N VAL A 141 -7.66 17.59 0.51
CA VAL A 141 -8.71 16.96 1.32
C VAL A 141 -9.74 18.00 1.79
N GLU A 142 -9.31 19.11 2.39
CA GLU A 142 -10.21 20.15 2.93
C GLU A 142 -11.18 20.67 1.89
N LYS A 143 -10.74 20.85 0.64
CA LYS A 143 -11.57 21.29 -0.49
C LYS A 143 -12.61 20.26 -0.95
N ARG A 144 -12.50 19.02 -0.52
CA ARG A 144 -13.37 17.90 -0.95
C ARG A 144 -14.35 17.45 0.13
N ILE A 145 -14.27 18.02 1.32
CA ILE A 145 -15.19 17.66 2.42
C ILE A 145 -16.58 18.16 2.12
N THR A 146 -17.56 17.28 2.22
CA THR A 146 -19.01 17.55 2.11
C THR A 146 -19.75 17.08 3.37
N LYS A 147 -21.04 17.30 3.45
CA LYS A 147 -21.91 16.78 4.53
C LYS A 147 -22.01 15.24 4.53
N ARG A 148 -21.68 14.58 3.41
CA ARG A 148 -21.70 13.12 3.25
C ARG A 148 -20.36 12.48 3.58
N THR A 149 -19.29 13.25 3.64
CA THR A 149 -17.96 12.72 3.95
C THR A 149 -17.93 12.10 5.34
N LYS A 150 -17.54 10.83 5.43
CA LYS A 150 -17.44 10.06 6.70
C LYS A 150 -16.01 9.74 7.06
N ALA A 151 -15.15 9.53 6.07
CA ALA A 151 -13.76 9.13 6.31
C ALA A 151 -12.80 9.67 5.26
N ILE A 152 -11.52 9.67 5.65
CA ILE A 152 -10.37 9.90 4.78
C ILE A 152 -9.58 8.58 4.72
N MET A 153 -9.35 8.05 3.52
CA MET A 153 -8.44 6.95 3.24
C MET A 153 -7.03 7.50 3.07
N ALA A 154 -6.26 7.49 4.14
CA ALA A 154 -4.88 7.93 4.13
C ALA A 154 -3.96 6.78 3.68
N VAL A 155 -3.56 6.77 2.41
CA VAL A 155 -2.65 5.75 1.90
C VAL A 155 -1.21 6.13 2.25
N ASN A 156 -0.54 5.26 3.02
CA ASN A 156 0.86 5.40 3.39
C ASN A 156 1.73 4.85 2.24
N LEU A 157 1.87 5.66 1.16
CA LEU A 157 2.47 5.23 -0.10
C LEU A 157 4.01 5.26 -0.04
N MET A 158 4.67 4.38 -0.79
CA MET A 158 6.13 4.31 -0.97
C MET A 158 6.93 4.19 0.34
N GLY A 159 6.31 3.72 1.43
CA GLY A 159 6.99 3.48 2.70
C GLY A 159 6.89 4.61 3.72
N GLN A 160 6.03 5.60 3.49
CA GLN A 160 5.81 6.77 4.36
C GLN A 160 4.34 7.19 4.38
N GLY A 161 3.98 8.13 5.25
CA GLY A 161 2.60 8.65 5.38
C GLY A 161 2.46 10.10 4.95
N PRO A 162 1.20 10.57 4.85
CA PRO A 162 0.87 11.98 4.63
C PRO A 162 1.28 12.84 5.84
N ASP A 163 1.08 14.15 5.70
CA ASP A 163 1.20 15.06 6.84
C ASP A 163 0.06 14.86 7.85
N TYR A 164 0.24 13.90 8.76
CA TYR A 164 -0.70 13.66 9.86
C TYR A 164 -0.78 14.83 10.84
N GLY A 165 0.22 15.72 10.87
CA GLY A 165 0.18 16.93 11.70
C GLY A 165 -0.96 17.85 11.30
N THR A 166 -1.24 17.95 10.01
CA THR A 166 -2.35 18.73 9.44
C THR A 166 -3.61 17.88 9.27
N LEU A 167 -3.48 16.61 8.83
CA LEU A 167 -4.62 15.76 8.51
C LEU A 167 -5.46 15.37 9.73
N LEU A 168 -4.83 15.07 10.89
CA LEU A 168 -5.55 14.71 12.12
C LEU A 168 -6.41 15.84 12.69
N PRO A 169 -5.91 17.09 12.82
CA PRO A 169 -6.74 18.22 13.22
C PRO A 169 -7.91 18.48 12.26
N LEU A 170 -7.65 18.39 10.94
CA LEU A 170 -8.68 18.55 9.93
C LEU A 170 -9.79 17.51 10.08
N ALA A 171 -9.43 16.24 10.20
CA ALA A 171 -10.40 15.16 10.40
C ALA A 171 -11.23 15.37 11.68
N ARG A 172 -10.59 15.74 12.79
CA ARG A 172 -11.30 16.07 14.06
C ARG A 172 -12.27 17.23 13.92
N LYS A 173 -11.85 18.31 13.25
CA LYS A 173 -12.69 19.51 13.01
C LYS A 173 -14.02 19.14 12.32
N HIS A 174 -13.97 18.18 11.40
CA HIS A 174 -15.14 17.76 10.61
C HIS A 174 -15.77 16.43 11.07
N GLY A 175 -15.35 15.86 12.20
CA GLY A 175 -15.88 14.59 12.71
C GLY A 175 -15.56 13.37 11.86
N LEU A 176 -14.56 13.45 10.98
CA LEU A 176 -14.19 12.41 10.02
C LEU A 176 -13.31 11.34 10.67
N LYS A 177 -13.41 10.10 10.17
CA LYS A 177 -12.54 8.98 10.53
C LYS A 177 -11.36 8.87 9.58
N ILE A 178 -10.24 8.38 10.08
CA ILE A 178 -9.05 8.11 9.26
C ILE A 178 -8.82 6.61 9.18
N ILE A 179 -8.89 6.08 7.95
CA ILE A 179 -8.44 4.73 7.61
C ILE A 179 -7.03 4.87 7.02
N GLU A 180 -6.05 4.19 7.62
CA GLU A 180 -4.70 4.13 7.07
C GLU A 180 -4.56 2.89 6.19
N ASP A 181 -4.45 3.05 4.87
CA ASP A 181 -3.96 1.98 4.01
C ASP A 181 -2.42 1.91 4.14
N ASN A 182 -1.97 1.07 5.05
CA ASN A 182 -0.55 0.89 5.36
C ASN A 182 0.08 -0.31 4.63
N ALA A 183 -0.51 -0.74 3.52
CA ALA A 183 -0.08 -1.92 2.76
C ALA A 183 1.37 -1.82 2.21
N GLN A 184 1.93 -0.62 2.11
CA GLN A 184 3.30 -0.40 1.64
C GLN A 184 4.27 0.06 2.74
N SER A 185 3.77 0.33 3.95
CA SER A 185 4.57 1.00 4.98
C SER A 185 4.64 0.26 6.32
N PRO A 186 4.70 -1.10 6.36
CA PRO A 186 4.80 -1.82 7.62
C PRO A 186 6.11 -1.47 8.34
N GLY A 187 5.99 -0.91 9.54
CA GLY A 187 7.14 -0.47 10.34
C GLY A 187 7.60 0.96 10.13
N ALA A 188 7.05 1.68 9.16
CA ALA A 188 7.26 3.13 9.03
C ALA A 188 6.68 3.88 10.24
N LYS A 189 7.21 5.09 10.52
CA LYS A 189 6.76 5.87 11.67
C LYS A 189 6.58 7.35 11.32
N TRP A 190 5.55 7.92 11.91
CA TRP A 190 5.32 9.35 12.00
C TRP A 190 5.57 9.79 13.44
N ARG A 191 6.58 10.65 13.67
CA ARG A 191 6.94 11.17 15.00
C ARG A 191 7.01 10.07 16.06
N GLY A 192 7.66 8.94 15.75
CA GLY A 192 7.84 7.79 16.64
C GLY A 192 6.67 6.80 16.72
N ARG A 193 5.45 7.15 16.27
CA ARG A 193 4.29 6.26 16.20
C ARG A 193 4.32 5.44 14.91
N TYR A 194 4.03 4.14 14.97
CA TYR A 194 3.93 3.32 13.78
C TYR A 194 2.79 3.80 12.87
N LEU A 195 3.07 3.93 11.56
CA LEU A 195 2.01 4.11 10.56
C LEU A 195 1.13 2.87 10.53
N GLY A 196 -0.16 3.07 10.23
CA GLY A 196 -1.21 2.08 10.45
C GLY A 196 -1.79 2.09 11.86
N THR A 197 -1.26 2.96 12.77
CA THR A 197 -1.76 3.10 14.15
C THR A 197 -2.01 4.55 14.55
N VAL A 198 -1.91 5.45 13.59
CA VAL A 198 -2.08 6.90 13.79
C VAL A 198 -3.56 7.31 13.65
N GLY A 199 -4.27 6.71 12.69
CA GLY A 199 -5.69 6.90 12.47
C GLY A 199 -6.60 6.06 13.37
N ASP A 200 -7.87 5.95 12.99
CA ASP A 200 -8.89 5.16 13.69
C ASP A 200 -8.74 3.65 13.41
N ILE A 201 -8.45 3.30 12.14
CA ILE A 201 -8.23 1.93 11.67
C ILE A 201 -7.01 1.93 10.74
N GLY A 202 -6.14 0.95 10.87
CA GLY A 202 -5.03 0.72 9.94
C GLY A 202 -5.13 -0.65 9.27
N VAL A 203 -4.65 -0.72 8.03
CA VAL A 203 -4.66 -1.95 7.23
C VAL A 203 -3.25 -2.26 6.73
N PHE A 204 -2.84 -3.52 6.86
CA PHE A 204 -1.54 -4.03 6.42
C PHE A 204 -1.74 -5.15 5.40
N SER A 205 -0.81 -5.28 4.47
CA SER A 205 -0.80 -6.31 3.45
C SER A 205 0.33 -7.31 3.65
N LEU A 206 0.03 -8.58 3.37
CA LEU A 206 0.98 -9.68 3.32
C LEU A 206 1.08 -10.27 1.90
N ASN A 207 0.65 -9.51 0.89
CA ASN A 207 0.78 -9.91 -0.51
C ASN A 207 2.26 -10.10 -0.91
N ILE A 208 2.52 -10.93 -1.92
CA ILE A 208 3.87 -11.34 -2.36
C ILE A 208 4.85 -10.18 -2.59
N HIS A 209 4.38 -9.01 -3.01
CA HIS A 209 5.23 -7.84 -3.27
C HIS A 209 5.61 -7.05 -2.00
N LYS A 210 5.06 -7.40 -0.82
CA LYS A 210 5.23 -6.61 0.41
C LYS A 210 6.54 -6.91 1.15
N ILE A 211 6.95 -5.99 2.03
CA ILE A 211 8.19 -6.11 2.82
C ILE A 211 8.18 -7.38 3.67
N MET A 212 7.04 -7.71 4.28
CA MET A 212 6.74 -9.03 4.83
C MET A 212 5.59 -9.63 4.04
N GLN A 213 5.64 -10.91 3.70
CA GLN A 213 4.68 -11.53 2.79
C GLN A 213 4.41 -12.99 3.11
N THR A 214 3.23 -13.45 2.72
CA THR A 214 2.79 -14.86 2.83
C THR A 214 2.14 -15.35 1.52
N GLY A 215 2.46 -14.71 0.41
CA GLY A 215 1.75 -14.86 -0.87
C GLY A 215 0.53 -13.96 -0.89
N GLU A 216 -0.48 -14.27 -0.08
CA GLU A 216 -1.65 -13.44 0.18
C GLU A 216 -1.90 -13.31 1.68
N GLY A 217 -2.59 -12.24 2.10
CA GLY A 217 -2.96 -11.99 3.48
C GLY A 217 -3.12 -10.51 3.80
N GLY A 218 -3.81 -10.21 4.89
CA GLY A 218 -4.01 -8.87 5.39
C GLY A 218 -4.25 -8.84 6.89
N VAL A 219 -4.09 -7.66 7.48
CA VAL A 219 -4.38 -7.39 8.89
C VAL A 219 -5.02 -6.02 9.04
N LEU A 220 -6.16 -5.97 9.70
CA LEU A 220 -6.77 -4.73 10.19
C LEU A 220 -6.36 -4.52 11.65
N VAL A 221 -5.99 -3.30 12.02
CA VAL A 221 -5.69 -2.93 13.41
C VAL A 221 -6.49 -1.71 13.85
N THR A 222 -6.82 -1.68 15.15
CA THR A 222 -7.50 -0.53 15.75
C THR A 222 -7.33 -0.53 17.28
N ASN A 223 -7.52 0.63 17.91
CA ASN A 223 -7.60 0.74 19.37
C ASN A 223 -9.06 0.77 19.89
N ASN A 224 -10.05 0.71 18.99
CA ASN A 224 -11.46 0.74 19.31
C ASN A 224 -12.06 -0.68 19.33
N LYS A 225 -12.61 -1.09 20.47
CA LYS A 225 -13.22 -2.42 20.67
C LYS A 225 -14.41 -2.68 19.73
N LYS A 226 -15.24 -1.65 19.51
CA LYS A 226 -16.40 -1.72 18.61
C LYS A 226 -15.97 -1.98 17.16
N TYR A 227 -14.97 -1.24 16.66
CA TYR A 227 -14.46 -1.44 15.31
C TYR A 227 -13.80 -2.83 15.14
N ALA A 228 -13.06 -3.30 16.15
CA ALA A 228 -12.50 -4.63 16.13
C ALA A 228 -13.57 -5.74 16.08
N LEU A 229 -14.64 -5.59 16.84
CA LEU A 229 -15.76 -6.55 16.81
C LEU A 229 -16.45 -6.55 15.44
N ARG A 230 -16.83 -5.38 14.92
CA ARG A 230 -17.45 -5.27 13.60
C ARG A 230 -16.57 -5.82 12.48
N ALA A 231 -15.26 -5.58 12.54
CA ALA A 231 -14.30 -6.17 11.60
C ALA A 231 -14.28 -7.71 11.68
N ARG A 232 -14.34 -8.31 12.88
CA ARG A 232 -14.40 -9.77 13.07
C ARG A 232 -15.72 -10.36 12.55
N LEU A 233 -16.83 -9.68 12.77
CA LEU A 233 -18.14 -10.06 12.22
C LEU A 233 -18.12 -10.00 10.68
N SER A 234 -17.61 -8.92 10.10
CA SER A 234 -17.44 -8.80 8.64
C SER A 234 -16.52 -9.87 8.07
N ARG A 235 -15.49 -10.30 8.81
CA ARG A 235 -14.57 -11.36 8.38
C ARG A 235 -15.22 -12.74 8.30
N ASN A 236 -16.18 -13.04 9.15
CA ASN A 236 -16.66 -14.41 9.40
C ASN A 236 -18.16 -14.47 9.62
N HIS A 237 -18.96 -14.25 8.55
CA HIS A 237 -20.43 -14.47 8.56
C HIS A 237 -21.14 -13.80 9.72
N GLY A 238 -20.97 -12.48 9.87
CA GLY A 238 -21.56 -11.69 10.94
C GLY A 238 -23.06 -11.82 11.03
N GLU A 239 -23.77 -11.95 9.89
CA GLU A 239 -25.21 -12.13 9.81
C GLU A 239 -25.71 -13.36 10.59
N SER A 240 -24.92 -14.42 10.64
CA SER A 240 -25.25 -15.66 11.35
C SER A 240 -24.88 -15.62 12.85
N VAL A 241 -24.02 -14.68 13.24
CA VAL A 241 -23.43 -14.64 14.59
C VAL A 241 -24.08 -13.59 15.47
N VAL A 242 -24.53 -12.46 14.91
CA VAL A 242 -25.12 -11.37 15.69
C VAL A 242 -26.37 -11.78 16.47
N ASP A 243 -27.20 -12.66 15.90
CA ASP A 243 -28.40 -13.20 16.56
C ASP A 243 -28.08 -14.06 17.78
N GLN A 244 -26.84 -14.57 17.86
CA GLN A 244 -26.35 -15.38 18.99
C GLN A 244 -25.64 -14.53 20.05
N MET A 245 -25.58 -13.20 19.88
CA MET A 245 -24.89 -12.26 20.76
C MET A 245 -25.91 -11.42 21.55
N PRO A 246 -26.28 -11.82 22.79
CA PRO A 246 -27.41 -11.21 23.53
C PRO A 246 -27.26 -9.71 23.82
N HIS A 247 -26.07 -9.17 23.71
CA HIS A 247 -25.79 -7.73 23.98
C HIS A 247 -25.28 -6.98 22.74
N TYR A 248 -25.48 -7.53 21.54
CA TYR A 248 -25.11 -6.83 20.32
C TYR A 248 -26.20 -5.85 19.90
N SER A 249 -25.93 -4.55 20.01
CA SER A 249 -26.91 -3.47 19.79
C SER A 249 -26.72 -2.69 18.49
N GLU A 250 -25.82 -3.14 17.61
CA GLU A 250 -25.40 -2.37 16.42
C GLU A 250 -26.26 -2.61 15.17
N GLY A 251 -27.33 -3.41 15.31
CA GLY A 251 -28.22 -3.80 14.21
C GLY A 251 -27.66 -4.92 13.32
N PRO A 252 -28.43 -5.35 12.31
CA PRO A 252 -28.02 -6.43 11.40
C PRO A 252 -26.76 -6.04 10.63
N MET A 253 -25.93 -7.03 10.29
CA MET A 253 -24.65 -6.81 9.65
C MET A 253 -24.33 -7.94 8.67
N LEU A 254 -24.03 -7.59 7.41
CA LEU A 254 -23.54 -8.56 6.45
C LEU A 254 -22.08 -8.96 6.79
N GLY A 255 -21.83 -10.25 6.73
CA GLY A 255 -20.51 -10.82 6.85
C GLY A 255 -19.99 -11.37 5.52
N ASN A 256 -18.75 -11.82 5.56
CA ASN A 256 -18.05 -12.40 4.42
C ASN A 256 -17.24 -13.60 4.87
N ASN A 257 -16.58 -14.29 3.94
CA ASN A 257 -15.54 -15.23 4.23
C ASN A 257 -14.16 -14.63 3.89
N TYR A 258 -13.64 -13.81 4.81
CA TYR A 258 -12.30 -13.21 4.70
C TYR A 258 -11.29 -13.86 5.65
N ARG A 259 -11.54 -15.09 6.05
CA ARG A 259 -10.73 -15.81 7.04
C ARG A 259 -9.32 -16.10 6.53
N MET A 260 -8.33 -15.96 7.42
CA MET A 260 -6.95 -16.35 7.16
C MET A 260 -6.77 -17.83 7.53
N ALA A 261 -6.11 -18.61 6.68
CA ALA A 261 -5.76 -19.99 6.99
C ALA A 261 -4.65 -20.08 8.04
N GLU A 262 -4.62 -21.15 8.85
CA GLU A 262 -3.61 -21.39 9.89
C GLU A 262 -2.19 -21.44 9.33
N VAL A 263 -1.98 -22.04 8.16
CA VAL A 263 -0.67 -22.13 7.51
C VAL A 263 -0.15 -20.74 7.13
N VAL A 264 -1.03 -19.88 6.62
CA VAL A 264 -0.70 -18.49 6.27
C VAL A 264 -0.36 -17.69 7.53
N ALA A 265 -1.14 -17.84 8.60
CA ALA A 265 -0.88 -17.20 9.88
C ALA A 265 0.47 -17.62 10.49
N ALA A 266 0.81 -18.91 10.43
CA ALA A 266 2.10 -19.43 10.90
C ALA A 266 3.30 -18.83 10.12
N MET A 267 3.19 -18.74 8.78
CA MET A 267 4.20 -18.07 7.95
C MET A 267 4.29 -16.57 8.28
N ALA A 268 3.15 -15.90 8.48
CA ALA A 268 3.10 -14.49 8.85
C ALA A 268 3.80 -14.20 10.18
N ARG A 269 3.71 -15.09 11.15
CA ARG A 269 4.44 -15.01 12.43
C ARG A 269 5.96 -15.05 12.22
N ALA A 270 6.45 -15.90 11.33
CA ALA A 270 7.87 -15.96 10.97
C ALA A 270 8.32 -14.66 10.29
N GLN A 271 7.54 -14.16 9.31
CA GLN A 271 7.81 -12.90 8.62
C GLN A 271 7.79 -11.69 9.56
N LEU A 272 6.84 -11.64 10.51
CA LEU A 272 6.73 -10.55 11.48
C LEU A 272 7.99 -10.42 12.35
N LYS A 273 8.60 -11.55 12.76
CA LYS A 273 9.88 -11.57 13.50
C LYS A 273 11.03 -11.01 12.67
N ARG A 274 11.00 -11.18 11.36
CA ARG A 274 12.06 -10.73 10.43
C ARG A 274 11.87 -9.30 9.92
N LEU A 275 10.72 -8.68 10.15
CA LEU A 275 10.37 -7.37 9.58
C LEU A 275 11.45 -6.31 9.81
N ASP A 276 11.98 -6.15 11.04
CA ASP A 276 13.00 -5.15 11.33
C ASP A 276 14.32 -5.42 10.61
N PHE A 277 14.69 -6.69 10.45
CA PHE A 277 15.85 -7.07 9.66
C PHE A 277 15.69 -6.67 8.18
N LEU A 278 14.54 -6.99 7.57
CA LEU A 278 14.25 -6.65 6.18
C LEU A 278 14.27 -5.12 5.96
N ILE A 279 13.66 -4.37 6.89
CA ILE A 279 13.68 -2.90 6.84
C ILE A 279 15.11 -2.35 6.94
N ARG A 280 15.94 -2.85 7.88
CA ARG A 280 17.33 -2.39 8.02
C ARG A 280 18.14 -2.64 6.74
N LYS A 281 18.03 -3.84 6.15
CA LYS A 281 18.72 -4.17 4.90
C LYS A 281 18.31 -3.23 3.76
N ARG A 282 17.01 -3.04 3.57
CA ARG A 282 16.47 -2.13 2.56
C ARG A 282 16.97 -0.70 2.76
N ARG A 283 16.86 -0.16 3.96
CA ARG A 283 17.29 1.22 4.27
C ARG A 283 18.79 1.46 4.03
N ALA A 284 19.63 0.48 4.29
CA ALA A 284 21.08 0.59 4.00
C ALA A 284 21.32 0.75 2.49
N LEU A 285 20.61 -0.01 1.65
CA LEU A 285 20.70 0.12 0.18
C LEU A 285 20.13 1.45 -0.31
N VAL A 286 19.01 1.89 0.26
CA VAL A 286 18.38 3.19 -0.02
C VAL A 286 19.34 4.34 0.28
N ALA A 287 20.00 4.32 1.45
CA ALA A 287 20.98 5.34 1.82
C ALA A 287 22.18 5.38 0.84
N ARG A 288 22.67 4.20 0.43
CA ARG A 288 23.74 4.08 -0.57
C ARG A 288 23.34 4.68 -1.91
N LEU A 289 22.16 4.31 -2.43
CA LEU A 289 21.67 4.81 -3.71
C LEU A 289 21.41 6.32 -3.65
N THR A 290 20.74 6.80 -2.60
CA THR A 290 20.48 8.24 -2.40
C THR A 290 21.78 9.04 -2.43
N LYS A 291 22.81 8.60 -1.68
CA LYS A 291 24.12 9.26 -1.65
C LYS A 291 24.76 9.32 -3.04
N ALA A 292 24.62 8.25 -3.83
CA ALA A 292 25.26 8.12 -5.15
C ALA A 292 24.63 8.98 -6.25
N ILE A 293 23.33 9.35 -6.10
CA ILE A 293 22.56 10.05 -7.15
C ILE A 293 22.10 11.46 -6.77
N LYS A 294 22.23 11.90 -5.51
CA LYS A 294 21.69 13.17 -5.01
C LYS A 294 22.19 14.41 -5.76
N ASP A 295 23.39 14.31 -6.34
CA ASP A 295 24.03 15.41 -7.05
C ASP A 295 23.86 15.33 -8.60
N ILE A 296 23.04 14.38 -9.09
CA ILE A 296 22.72 14.28 -10.53
C ILE A 296 21.62 15.32 -10.84
N PRO A 297 21.90 16.32 -11.69
CA PRO A 297 20.90 17.34 -12.04
C PRO A 297 19.65 16.71 -12.65
N GLY A 298 18.48 17.12 -12.17
CA GLY A 298 17.19 16.64 -12.68
C GLY A 298 16.74 15.28 -12.14
N ILE A 299 17.47 14.64 -11.22
CA ILE A 299 17.05 13.42 -10.51
C ILE A 299 16.92 13.71 -9.02
N THR A 300 15.69 13.61 -8.49
CA THR A 300 15.43 13.81 -7.06
C THR A 300 15.17 12.45 -6.39
N PRO A 301 15.98 12.03 -5.41
CA PRO A 301 15.78 10.81 -4.64
C PRO A 301 14.56 10.92 -3.69
N PRO A 302 14.14 9.80 -3.04
CA PRO A 302 13.01 9.79 -2.12
C PRO A 302 13.15 10.82 -0.99
N TYR A 303 12.10 11.58 -0.74
CA TYR A 303 12.02 12.53 0.36
C TYR A 303 11.40 11.88 1.60
N THR A 304 11.97 12.12 2.76
CA THR A 304 11.38 11.74 4.04
C THR A 304 11.23 12.99 4.91
N PRO A 305 10.00 13.36 5.32
CA PRO A 305 9.79 14.51 6.20
C PRO A 305 10.58 14.38 7.52
N PRO A 306 11.08 15.48 8.08
CA PRO A 306 11.77 15.47 9.38
C PRO A 306 10.94 14.81 10.48
N GLY A 307 11.59 14.01 11.33
CA GLY A 307 10.95 13.27 12.42
C GLY A 307 10.21 12.00 11.97
N ASN A 308 10.14 11.69 10.68
CA ASN A 308 9.53 10.48 10.18
C ASN A 308 10.59 9.39 9.92
N PHE A 309 10.12 8.13 9.92
CA PHE A 309 10.92 6.95 9.59
C PHE A 309 10.29 6.25 8.39
N ASN A 310 10.93 6.39 7.22
CA ASN A 310 10.51 5.77 5.97
C ASN A 310 11.12 4.36 5.84
N VAL A 311 10.31 3.37 5.42
CA VAL A 311 10.77 2.00 5.16
C VAL A 311 11.08 1.75 3.68
N THR A 312 10.74 2.71 2.83
CA THR A 312 10.98 2.74 1.38
C THR A 312 10.49 1.48 0.68
N TYR A 313 9.23 1.46 0.29
CA TYR A 313 8.62 0.32 -0.41
C TYR A 313 9.28 0.08 -1.78
N TYR A 314 9.33 1.11 -2.61
CA TYR A 314 10.15 1.22 -3.81
C TYR A 314 11.07 2.44 -3.69
N PHE A 315 12.20 2.44 -4.37
CA PHE A 315 13.05 3.62 -4.46
C PHE A 315 12.47 4.59 -5.50
N ALA A 316 11.54 5.43 -5.07
CA ALA A 316 10.86 6.39 -5.92
C ALA A 316 11.76 7.59 -6.23
N MET A 317 11.77 8.04 -7.49
CA MET A 317 12.53 9.20 -7.95
C MET A 317 11.63 10.14 -8.73
N LEU A 318 11.95 11.44 -8.69
CA LEU A 318 11.36 12.44 -9.56
C LEU A 318 12.37 12.87 -10.61
N ILE A 319 11.92 12.96 -11.85
CA ILE A 319 12.69 13.38 -13.00
C ILE A 319 12.23 14.77 -13.43
N ASP A 320 13.12 15.74 -13.34
CA ASP A 320 12.95 17.08 -13.91
C ASP A 320 13.60 17.07 -15.31
N GLU A 321 12.78 16.91 -16.33
CA GLU A 321 13.22 16.79 -17.72
C GLU A 321 14.01 18.02 -18.20
N LYS A 322 13.69 19.22 -17.69
CA LYS A 322 14.38 20.45 -18.06
C LYS A 322 15.82 20.48 -17.51
N LYS A 323 15.99 20.08 -16.25
CA LYS A 323 17.32 20.05 -15.63
C LYS A 323 18.15 18.86 -16.11
N LEU A 324 17.50 17.70 -16.33
CA LEU A 324 18.18 16.51 -16.85
C LEU A 324 18.61 16.69 -18.31
N GLY A 325 17.79 17.38 -19.13
CA GLY A 325 18.01 17.63 -20.54
C GLY A 325 17.46 16.54 -21.47
N ILE A 326 16.82 15.50 -20.92
CA ILE A 326 16.09 14.45 -21.64
C ILE A 326 14.79 14.11 -20.91
N SER A 327 13.82 13.53 -21.62
CA SER A 327 12.57 13.12 -20.99
C SER A 327 12.75 11.89 -20.08
N ARG A 328 11.87 11.75 -19.07
CA ARG A 328 11.81 10.54 -18.23
C ARG A 328 11.78 9.28 -19.11
N ASN A 329 10.95 9.26 -20.15
CA ASN A 329 10.80 8.07 -20.97
C ASN A 329 12.07 7.70 -21.71
N LYS A 330 12.79 8.67 -22.28
CA LYS A 330 14.11 8.43 -22.91
C LYS A 330 15.13 7.91 -21.91
N LEU A 331 15.15 8.46 -20.67
CA LEU A 331 15.98 7.92 -19.59
C LEU A 331 15.68 6.44 -19.31
N LEU A 332 14.39 6.08 -19.20
CA LEU A 332 13.98 4.72 -18.88
C LEU A 332 14.29 3.74 -20.02
N ASP A 333 14.11 4.16 -21.29
CA ASP A 333 14.45 3.35 -22.45
C ASP A 333 15.96 3.05 -22.48
N ALA A 334 16.77 4.05 -22.22
CA ALA A 334 18.22 3.88 -22.14
C ALA A 334 18.63 3.00 -20.95
N MET A 335 18.02 3.15 -19.78
CA MET A 335 18.27 2.29 -18.61
C MET A 335 17.86 0.83 -18.89
N ALA A 336 16.74 0.60 -19.57
CA ALA A 336 16.32 -0.73 -19.97
C ALA A 336 17.34 -1.38 -20.93
N ALA A 337 17.89 -0.62 -21.90
CA ALA A 337 18.95 -1.10 -22.78
C ALA A 337 20.26 -1.40 -22.03
N GLU A 338 20.56 -0.66 -20.94
CA GLU A 338 21.69 -0.97 -20.03
C GLU A 338 21.41 -2.18 -19.12
N GLY A 339 20.21 -2.78 -19.21
CA GLY A 339 19.79 -3.99 -18.49
C GLY A 339 18.92 -3.74 -17.26
N PHE A 340 18.52 -2.49 -16.97
CA PHE A 340 17.63 -2.13 -15.84
C PHE A 340 16.24 -1.79 -16.34
N ASP A 341 15.46 -2.82 -16.66
CA ASP A 341 14.09 -2.77 -17.19
C ASP A 341 12.99 -2.80 -16.11
N ASP A 342 13.39 -2.65 -14.84
CA ASP A 342 12.48 -2.57 -13.68
C ASP A 342 11.95 -1.16 -13.40
N MET A 343 12.45 -0.14 -14.09
CA MET A 343 12.02 1.24 -13.86
C MET A 343 10.66 1.54 -14.48
N SER A 344 9.74 2.07 -13.68
CA SER A 344 8.34 2.29 -14.09
C SER A 344 8.11 3.67 -14.70
N ARG A 345 7.15 3.75 -15.65
CA ARG A 345 6.64 5.00 -16.24
C ARG A 345 5.44 5.51 -15.47
N GLY A 346 5.67 6.08 -14.30
CA GLY A 346 4.65 6.39 -13.31
C GLY A 346 4.42 5.19 -12.38
N TYR A 347 3.56 5.36 -11.35
CA TYR A 347 3.19 4.25 -10.46
C TYR A 347 1.96 3.52 -10.98
N VAL A 348 0.82 4.21 -10.98
CA VAL A 348 -0.45 3.73 -11.52
C VAL A 348 -1.13 4.86 -12.29
N LYS A 349 -2.00 4.52 -13.24
CA LYS A 349 -2.89 5.49 -13.86
C LYS A 349 -3.80 6.07 -12.76
N PRO A 350 -3.99 7.41 -12.68
CA PRO A 350 -4.90 8.01 -11.71
C PRO A 350 -6.25 7.32 -11.72
N LEU A 351 -6.74 6.85 -10.57
CA LEU A 351 -7.88 5.93 -10.48
C LEU A 351 -9.14 6.51 -11.12
N TYR A 352 -9.41 7.82 -10.95
CA TYR A 352 -10.58 8.45 -11.57
C TYR A 352 -10.54 8.49 -13.11
N LEU A 353 -9.38 8.25 -13.73
CA LEU A 353 -9.25 8.10 -15.18
C LEU A 353 -9.52 6.67 -15.66
N MET A 354 -9.78 5.71 -14.76
CA MET A 354 -10.22 4.37 -15.15
C MET A 354 -11.64 4.41 -15.69
N ARG A 355 -11.95 3.48 -16.60
CA ARG A 355 -13.26 3.38 -17.27
C ARG A 355 -14.43 3.36 -16.29
N LEU A 356 -14.30 2.59 -15.20
CA LEU A 356 -15.28 2.47 -14.13
C LEU A 356 -15.76 3.84 -13.62
N PHE A 357 -14.81 4.77 -13.37
CA PHE A 357 -15.14 6.11 -12.85
C PHE A 357 -15.63 7.07 -13.94
N LYS A 358 -15.01 7.02 -15.13
CA LYS A 358 -15.43 7.87 -16.26
C LYS A 358 -16.87 7.57 -16.69
N GLU A 359 -17.25 6.31 -16.71
CA GLU A 359 -18.60 5.87 -17.06
C GLU A 359 -19.55 5.83 -15.86
N ARG A 360 -19.03 6.02 -14.63
CA ARG A 360 -19.79 5.89 -13.38
C ARG A 360 -20.56 4.57 -13.29
N LYS A 361 -19.87 3.47 -13.58
CA LYS A 361 -20.45 2.11 -13.60
C LYS A 361 -19.60 1.18 -12.76
N ALA A 362 -19.91 1.04 -11.46
CA ALA A 362 -19.24 0.11 -10.57
C ALA A 362 -19.84 -1.30 -10.64
N PHE A 363 -21.17 -1.41 -10.87
CA PHE A 363 -21.90 -2.67 -10.89
C PHE A 363 -22.66 -2.81 -12.20
N ASN A 364 -22.05 -3.53 -13.15
CA ASN A 364 -22.62 -3.80 -14.49
C ASN A 364 -23.11 -2.53 -15.19
N ASN A 365 -24.43 -2.46 -15.48
CA ASN A 365 -25.04 -1.36 -16.21
C ASN A 365 -25.73 -0.32 -15.31
N THR A 366 -25.59 -0.41 -14.00
CA THR A 366 -26.14 0.58 -13.07
C THR A 366 -25.16 1.71 -12.80
N HIS A 367 -25.68 2.89 -12.50
CA HIS A 367 -24.87 4.01 -12.03
C HIS A 367 -24.65 4.01 -10.50
N PHE A 368 -25.21 3.02 -9.79
CA PHE A 368 -24.95 2.87 -8.36
C PHE A 368 -23.46 2.62 -8.10
N PRO A 369 -22.85 3.26 -7.09
CA PRO A 369 -23.39 4.21 -6.13
C PRO A 369 -23.23 5.70 -6.54
N PHE A 370 -23.00 6.00 -7.82
CA PHE A 370 -22.68 7.35 -8.30
C PHE A 370 -23.90 8.23 -8.61
N ASP A 371 -25.10 7.70 -8.47
CA ASP A 371 -26.38 8.32 -8.82
C ASP A 371 -27.12 9.00 -7.63
N TYR A 372 -26.47 9.11 -6.47
CA TYR A 372 -27.04 9.86 -5.36
C TYR A 372 -27.10 11.36 -5.65
N ASP A 373 -28.24 12.00 -5.32
CA ASP A 373 -28.44 13.44 -5.46
C ASP A 373 -27.34 14.27 -4.83
N GLY A 374 -26.89 15.32 -5.54
CA GLY A 374 -25.85 16.24 -5.10
C GLY A 374 -24.42 15.64 -5.07
N MET A 375 -24.19 14.54 -5.76
CA MET A 375 -22.85 14.03 -6.04
C MET A 375 -22.18 14.90 -7.11
N SER A 376 -21.22 15.74 -6.68
CA SER A 376 -20.64 16.78 -7.53
C SER A 376 -19.31 16.38 -8.15
N GLN A 377 -18.68 15.27 -7.74
CA GLN A 377 -17.36 14.95 -8.24
C GLN A 377 -17.38 14.54 -9.72
N GLN A 378 -16.67 15.31 -10.52
CA GLN A 378 -16.34 14.93 -11.89
C GLN A 378 -15.08 14.07 -11.91
N TYR A 379 -15.19 12.86 -12.43
CA TYR A 379 -14.06 11.95 -12.65
C TYR A 379 -13.43 12.22 -14.02
N ALA A 380 -12.78 13.36 -14.15
CA ALA A 380 -12.23 13.87 -15.41
C ALA A 380 -10.76 14.24 -15.27
N GLU A 381 -10.09 14.38 -16.41
CA GLU A 381 -8.74 14.94 -16.48
C GLU A 381 -8.73 16.37 -15.91
N GLY A 382 -7.65 16.71 -15.20
CA GLY A 382 -7.54 17.97 -14.47
C GLY A 382 -8.06 17.93 -13.02
N ALA A 383 -8.74 16.85 -12.59
CA ALA A 383 -9.27 16.73 -11.22
C ALA A 383 -8.17 16.72 -10.14
N CYS A 384 -7.01 16.11 -10.43
CA CYS A 384 -5.86 16.03 -9.54
C CYS A 384 -4.55 16.28 -10.33
N PRO A 385 -4.21 17.55 -10.60
CA PRO A 385 -3.14 17.92 -11.52
C PRO A 385 -1.73 17.49 -11.07
N VAL A 386 -1.48 17.41 -9.75
CA VAL A 386 -0.19 16.92 -9.24
C VAL A 386 -0.04 15.43 -9.56
N THR A 387 -1.06 14.64 -9.29
CA THR A 387 -1.07 13.20 -9.61
C THR A 387 -0.86 12.95 -11.10
N GLU A 388 -1.56 13.71 -11.98
CA GLU A 388 -1.46 13.55 -13.43
C GLU A 388 -0.06 13.89 -13.94
N ARG A 389 0.54 14.98 -13.45
CA ARG A 389 1.90 15.39 -13.80
C ARG A 389 2.93 14.34 -13.40
N LEU A 390 2.85 13.83 -12.16
CA LEU A 390 3.73 12.78 -11.68
C LEU A 390 3.60 11.50 -12.53
N TRP A 391 2.39 11.06 -12.76
CA TRP A 391 2.13 9.87 -13.57
C TRP A 391 2.66 10.01 -14.99
N ARG A 392 2.39 11.13 -15.65
CA ARG A 392 2.72 11.31 -17.07
C ARG A 392 4.20 11.56 -17.33
N LYS A 393 4.90 12.33 -16.44
CA LYS A 393 6.20 12.91 -16.79
C LYS A 393 7.29 12.71 -15.75
N GLU A 394 6.98 12.80 -14.44
CA GLU A 394 8.03 13.02 -13.45
C GLU A 394 8.39 11.78 -12.65
N PHE A 395 7.41 10.94 -12.31
CA PHE A 395 7.60 9.85 -11.37
C PHE A 395 8.16 8.59 -12.04
N THR A 396 9.16 8.00 -11.39
CA THR A 396 9.65 6.65 -11.66
C THR A 396 10.10 5.98 -10.36
N PHE A 397 10.25 4.66 -10.36
CA PHE A 397 10.86 3.93 -9.25
C PHE A 397 11.68 2.75 -9.75
N THR A 398 12.55 2.21 -8.87
CA THR A 398 13.28 0.95 -9.06
C THR A 398 13.15 0.06 -7.83
N GLU A 399 13.26 -1.25 -8.04
CA GLU A 399 13.24 -2.27 -7.00
C GLU A 399 14.63 -2.66 -6.48
N VAL A 400 15.70 -2.08 -6.99
CA VAL A 400 17.10 -2.44 -6.72
C VAL A 400 17.50 -2.37 -5.23
N CYS A 401 16.70 -1.71 -4.39
CA CYS A 401 16.93 -1.62 -2.95
C CYS A 401 16.20 -2.70 -2.13
N GLN A 402 15.58 -3.70 -2.76
CA GLN A 402 14.89 -4.78 -2.06
C GLN A 402 15.86 -5.86 -1.59
N TYR A 403 15.57 -6.50 -0.44
CA TYR A 403 16.24 -7.74 -0.05
C TYR A 403 15.78 -8.88 -0.99
N PRO A 404 16.67 -9.75 -1.50
CA PRO A 404 18.04 -10.03 -1.02
C PRO A 404 19.16 -9.26 -1.74
N TYR A 405 18.87 -8.20 -2.49
CA TYR A 405 19.90 -7.44 -3.17
C TYR A 405 20.93 -6.86 -2.21
N THR A 406 22.11 -6.51 -2.75
CA THR A 406 23.29 -6.07 -1.98
C THR A 406 23.81 -4.73 -2.51
N ALA A 407 24.82 -4.18 -1.85
CA ALA A 407 25.51 -2.98 -2.30
C ALA A 407 26.00 -3.08 -3.76
N ARG A 408 26.52 -4.26 -4.18
CA ARG A 408 26.98 -4.50 -5.57
C ARG A 408 25.86 -4.26 -6.59
N HIS A 409 24.62 -4.68 -6.29
CA HIS A 409 23.47 -4.49 -7.18
C HIS A 409 23.14 -3.01 -7.33
N VAL A 410 23.15 -2.26 -6.21
CA VAL A 410 22.97 -0.80 -6.23
C VAL A 410 24.08 -0.11 -7.02
N ASP A 411 25.35 -0.55 -6.87
CA ASP A 411 26.47 0.05 -7.58
C ASP A 411 26.37 -0.16 -9.10
N LEU A 412 25.89 -1.32 -9.54
CA LEU A 412 25.64 -1.57 -10.97
C LEU A 412 24.52 -0.67 -11.51
N PHE A 413 23.44 -0.47 -10.76
CA PHE A 413 22.39 0.48 -11.11
C PHE A 413 22.94 1.90 -11.24
N VAL A 414 23.73 2.34 -10.26
CA VAL A 414 24.37 3.66 -10.28
C VAL A 414 25.31 3.80 -11.48
N LYS A 415 26.08 2.75 -11.80
CA LYS A 415 26.95 2.75 -12.99
C LYS A 415 26.18 2.95 -14.28
N ALA A 416 25.04 2.24 -14.44
CA ALA A 416 24.17 2.39 -15.60
C ALA A 416 23.58 3.79 -15.68
N LEU A 417 23.02 4.28 -14.57
CA LEU A 417 22.41 5.61 -14.50
C LEU A 417 23.41 6.72 -14.83
N LYS A 418 24.62 6.68 -14.26
CA LYS A 418 25.68 7.65 -14.56
C LYS A 418 26.14 7.57 -16.01
N LYS A 419 26.23 6.36 -16.59
CA LYS A 419 26.56 6.18 -18.01
C LYS A 419 25.50 6.84 -18.89
N VAL A 420 24.21 6.59 -18.64
CA VAL A 420 23.11 7.18 -19.41
C VAL A 420 23.12 8.71 -19.29
N VAL A 421 23.30 9.24 -18.07
CA VAL A 421 23.36 10.70 -17.87
C VAL A 421 24.57 11.35 -18.56
N ALA A 422 25.74 10.71 -18.52
CA ALA A 422 26.95 11.21 -19.18
C ALA A 422 26.84 11.23 -20.70
N HIS A 423 26.05 10.34 -21.26
CA HIS A 423 25.85 10.19 -22.72
C HIS A 423 24.45 10.61 -23.17
N LYS A 424 23.75 11.45 -22.38
CA LYS A 424 22.36 11.85 -22.64
C LYS A 424 22.15 12.56 -23.99
N ASP A 425 23.22 13.17 -24.53
CA ASP A 425 23.13 13.85 -25.85
C ASP A 425 22.89 12.85 -27.01
N GLU A 426 23.27 11.58 -26.82
CA GLU A 426 22.95 10.50 -27.75
C GLU A 426 21.43 10.14 -27.76
N LEU A 427 20.64 10.71 -26.82
CA LEU A 427 19.21 10.47 -26.66
C LEU A 427 18.33 11.69 -27.09
N LYS A 428 18.94 12.79 -27.52
CA LYS A 428 18.23 13.97 -28.02
C LYS A 428 17.69 13.73 -29.44
#